data_d3a591a159feb26e144dee72ae429e30
#
_entry.id   d3a591a159feb26e144dee72ae429e30
#
_cell.length_a   1.000
_cell.length_b   1.000
_cell.length_c   1.000
_cell.angle_alpha   90.00
_cell.angle_beta   90.00
_cell.angle_gamma   90.00
#
_symmetry.space_group_name_H-M   'P 1'
#
loop_
_entity.id
_entity.type
_entity.pdbx_description
1 polymer ?
#
loop_
_entity_poly.entity_id
_entity_poly.type
_entity_poly.pdbx_seq_one_letter_code
_entity_poly.pdbx_strand_id
1 'polypeptide(L)'
;FAVLETARGGILRSGLGFGRCDVAVVTNIQEDHMGLSDINTLKDMANVKGVVVKSVKRDGYAVLNADNEHCVWLGKNAECKVAYFSLNENNPVIKEHCKKGGIAAIYENGFITIKKGEWKFRVDKVTNVPLTFGGKVSFMISNVLAATLASYVYGFPIEDIKTNEKVSLEEAVRI
;
A
#
# COMPACT_ATOMS: atom_id res chain seq x y z
N PHE A 1 15.40 -6.67 -8.15
CA PHE A 1 14.77 -6.06 -6.96
C PHE A 1 14.34 -7.16 -5.98
N ALA A 2 14.10 -6.80 -4.71
CA ALA A 2 13.64 -7.72 -3.69
C ALA A 2 12.35 -7.17 -3.06
N VAL A 3 11.38 -8.05 -2.80
CA VAL A 3 10.18 -7.75 -2.03
C VAL A 3 10.31 -8.49 -0.70
N LEU A 4 10.26 -7.73 0.41
CA LEU A 4 10.48 -8.28 1.75
C LEU A 4 9.23 -8.02 2.60
N GLU A 5 8.65 -9.08 3.14
CA GLU A 5 7.64 -8.95 4.18
C GLU A 5 8.31 -8.57 5.50
N THR A 6 7.74 -7.57 6.17
CA THR A 6 8.29 -7.04 7.42
C THR A 6 7.27 -7.19 8.55
N ALA A 7 7.32 -8.32 9.22
CA ALA A 7 6.43 -8.62 10.34
C ALA A 7 6.81 -7.84 11.60
N ARG A 8 5.80 -7.36 12.36
CA ARG A 8 5.96 -6.65 13.64
C ARG A 8 6.96 -7.33 14.58
N GLY A 9 6.80 -8.64 14.78
CA GLY A 9 7.65 -9.40 15.70
C GLY A 9 9.12 -9.45 15.28
N GLY A 10 9.40 -9.39 13.96
CA GLY A 10 10.74 -9.25 13.41
C GLY A 10 11.32 -7.87 13.72
N ILE A 11 10.55 -6.80 13.46
CA ILE A 11 10.98 -5.42 13.74
C ILE A 11 11.36 -5.24 15.20
N LEU A 12 10.54 -5.73 16.12
CA LEU A 12 10.77 -5.56 17.57
C LEU A 12 11.97 -6.34 18.09
N ARG A 13 12.26 -7.53 17.53
CA ARG A 13 13.37 -8.37 17.99
C ARG A 13 14.70 -8.06 17.36
N SER A 14 14.70 -7.72 16.07
CA SER A 14 15.91 -7.66 15.25
C SER A 14 16.01 -6.41 14.39
N GLY A 15 15.00 -5.53 14.44
CA GLY A 15 14.91 -4.38 13.55
C GLY A 15 14.60 -4.79 12.11
N LEU A 16 14.94 -3.92 11.16
CA LEU A 16 14.84 -4.21 9.74
C LEU A 16 16.11 -4.93 9.28
N GLY A 17 15.97 -5.98 8.47
CA GLY A 17 17.10 -6.69 7.85
C GLY A 17 17.79 -5.91 6.72
N PHE A 18 17.43 -4.63 6.52
CA PHE A 18 17.96 -3.74 5.50
C PHE A 18 18.05 -2.29 6.02
N GLY A 19 18.92 -1.48 5.43
CA GLY A 19 19.10 -0.09 5.87
C GLY A 19 18.12 0.90 5.20
N ARG A 20 17.87 0.74 3.91
CA ARG A 20 17.02 1.63 3.11
C ARG A 20 16.21 0.84 2.09
N CYS A 21 15.02 1.36 1.74
CA CYS A 21 14.20 0.83 0.65
C CYS A 21 13.74 1.94 -0.29
N ASP A 22 13.35 1.56 -1.50
CA ASP A 22 12.83 2.49 -2.51
C ASP A 22 11.34 2.70 -2.32
N VAL A 23 10.62 1.64 -1.94
CA VAL A 23 9.19 1.68 -1.67
C VAL A 23 8.90 0.92 -0.39
N ALA A 24 8.10 1.50 0.49
CA ALA A 24 7.49 0.82 1.64
C ALA A 24 5.97 0.79 1.48
N VAL A 25 5.35 -0.33 1.86
CA VAL A 25 3.88 -0.48 1.83
C VAL A 25 3.38 -0.75 3.24
N VAL A 26 2.39 0.02 3.69
CA VAL A 26 1.64 -0.26 4.93
C VAL A 26 0.17 -0.39 4.57
N THR A 27 -0.31 -1.64 4.56
CA THR A 27 -1.68 -1.94 4.12
C THR A 27 -2.71 -1.59 5.18
N ASN A 28 -2.38 -1.81 6.47
CA ASN A 28 -3.32 -1.54 7.55
C ASN A 28 -2.62 -1.49 8.91
N ILE A 29 -3.21 -0.71 9.83
CA ILE A 29 -2.83 -0.66 11.25
C ILE A 29 -4.11 -0.89 12.03
N GLN A 30 -4.22 -2.06 12.66
CA GLN A 30 -5.39 -2.51 13.44
C GLN A 30 -4.95 -3.05 14.78
N GLU A 31 -5.92 -3.28 15.67
CA GLU A 31 -5.73 -3.95 16.96
C GLU A 31 -5.42 -5.44 16.73
N ASP A 32 -4.17 -5.71 16.38
CA ASP A 32 -3.68 -7.07 16.20
C ASP A 32 -2.57 -7.34 17.21
N HIS A 33 -2.73 -8.40 18.01
CA HIS A 33 -1.76 -8.80 19.05
C HIS A 33 -1.37 -7.67 20.03
N MET A 34 -2.35 -6.92 20.53
CA MET A 34 -2.14 -5.92 21.60
C MET A 34 -1.66 -6.58 22.88
N GLY A 35 -0.91 -5.84 23.71
CA GLY A 35 -0.40 -6.31 24.99
C GLY A 35 0.90 -7.12 24.94
N LEU A 36 1.50 -7.33 23.76
CA LEU A 36 2.81 -7.96 23.61
C LEU A 36 3.90 -6.90 23.39
N SER A 37 5.01 -7.01 24.16
CA SER A 37 6.20 -6.16 24.03
C SER A 37 5.92 -4.66 24.18
N ASP A 38 5.14 -4.30 25.22
CA ASP A 38 4.78 -2.91 25.59
C ASP A 38 3.99 -2.14 24.51
N ILE A 39 3.41 -2.84 23.52
CA ILE A 39 2.52 -2.26 22.53
C ILE A 39 1.08 -2.33 23.04
N ASN A 40 0.63 -1.23 23.65
CA ASN A 40 -0.67 -1.16 24.31
C ASN A 40 -1.68 -0.30 23.55
N THR A 41 -1.24 0.46 22.55
CA THR A 41 -2.09 1.36 21.77
C THR A 41 -1.88 1.19 20.27
N LEU A 42 -2.90 1.57 19.48
CA LEU A 42 -2.77 1.64 18.02
C LEU A 42 -1.67 2.62 17.58
N LYS A 43 -1.39 3.64 18.39
CA LYS A 43 -0.30 4.58 18.14
C LYS A 43 1.07 3.90 18.30
N ASP A 44 1.23 3.03 19.28
CA ASP A 44 2.46 2.25 19.47
C ASP A 44 2.63 1.30 18.25
N MET A 45 1.55 0.64 17.82
CA MET A 45 1.55 -0.19 16.63
C MET A 45 1.92 0.61 15.38
N ALA A 46 1.38 1.82 15.23
CA ALA A 46 1.73 2.72 14.12
C ALA A 46 3.21 3.10 14.16
N ASN A 47 3.77 3.38 15.33
CA ASN A 47 5.20 3.67 15.47
C ASN A 47 6.08 2.50 15.04
N VAL A 48 5.73 1.27 15.44
CA VAL A 48 6.47 0.06 15.06
C VAL A 48 6.39 -0.19 13.55
N LYS A 49 5.19 -0.24 12.99
CA LYS A 49 5.01 -0.41 11.53
C LYS A 49 5.61 0.77 10.74
N GLY A 50 5.59 1.97 11.33
CA GLY A 50 6.17 3.19 10.75
C GLY A 50 7.69 3.15 10.56
N VAL A 51 8.40 2.22 11.21
CA VAL A 51 9.86 2.03 11.01
C VAL A 51 10.16 1.72 9.54
N VAL A 52 9.29 0.97 8.86
CA VAL A 52 9.44 0.66 7.43
C VAL A 52 9.33 1.95 6.60
N VAL A 53 8.40 2.84 6.94
CA VAL A 53 8.23 4.13 6.26
C VAL A 53 9.46 5.03 6.47
N LYS A 54 10.04 5.03 7.67
CA LYS A 54 11.26 5.79 7.98
C LYS A 54 12.50 5.27 7.24
N SER A 55 12.50 4.02 6.80
CA SER A 55 13.59 3.44 6.02
C SER A 55 13.55 3.81 4.53
N VAL A 56 12.46 4.42 4.06
CA VAL A 56 12.34 4.84 2.65
C VAL A 56 13.34 5.95 2.35
N LYS A 57 13.99 5.87 1.18
CA LYS A 57 14.84 6.95 0.65
C LYS A 57 14.00 8.23 0.46
N ARG A 58 14.62 9.40 0.53
CA ARG A 58 13.89 10.68 0.37
C ARG A 58 13.17 10.84 -0.97
N ASP A 59 13.72 10.26 -2.03
CA ASP A 59 13.16 10.22 -3.38
C ASP A 59 12.25 9.01 -3.62
N GLY A 60 12.20 8.06 -2.68
CA GLY A 60 11.33 6.89 -2.68
C GLY A 60 9.89 7.19 -2.23
N TYR A 61 9.08 6.15 -2.13
CA TYR A 61 7.65 6.28 -1.82
C TYR A 61 7.21 5.43 -0.62
N ALA A 62 6.43 6.02 0.26
CA ALA A 62 5.57 5.30 1.20
C ALA A 62 4.18 5.13 0.58
N VAL A 63 3.75 3.89 0.33
CA VAL A 63 2.43 3.51 -0.17
C VAL A 63 1.55 3.17 1.01
N LEU A 64 0.51 3.96 1.25
CA LEU A 64 -0.25 3.96 2.49
C LEU A 64 -1.76 3.89 2.24
N ASN A 65 -2.47 3.19 3.12
CA ASN A 65 -3.93 3.09 3.07
C ASN A 65 -4.60 4.38 3.57
N ALA A 66 -5.30 5.07 2.67
CA ALA A 66 -6.05 6.29 3.03
C ALA A 66 -7.36 6.01 3.79
N ASP A 67 -7.82 4.77 3.82
CA ASP A 67 -9.00 4.34 4.58
C ASP A 67 -8.65 4.02 6.05
N ASN A 68 -7.36 4.09 6.43
CA ASN A 68 -6.87 3.85 7.78
C ASN A 68 -6.21 5.12 8.34
N GLU A 69 -6.75 5.67 9.42
CA GLU A 69 -6.30 6.94 10.01
C GLU A 69 -4.84 6.90 10.48
N HIS A 70 -4.38 5.75 10.99
CA HIS A 70 -3.00 5.58 11.43
C HIS A 70 -2.01 5.53 10.24
N CYS A 71 -2.43 4.95 9.11
CA CYS A 71 -1.66 5.02 7.87
C CYS A 71 -1.60 6.46 7.35
N VAL A 72 -2.70 7.21 7.41
CA VAL A 72 -2.72 8.64 7.06
C VAL A 72 -1.81 9.44 7.99
N TRP A 73 -1.81 9.14 9.28
CA TRP A 73 -0.90 9.76 10.24
C TRP A 73 0.58 9.48 9.90
N LEU A 74 0.92 8.25 9.52
CA LEU A 74 2.28 7.93 9.05
C LEU A 74 2.66 8.78 7.83
N GLY A 75 1.76 8.95 6.88
CA GLY A 75 2.01 9.74 5.68
C GLY A 75 2.23 11.23 5.97
N LYS A 76 1.53 11.80 6.96
CA LYS A 76 1.73 13.18 7.39
C LYS A 76 3.11 13.43 8.04
N ASN A 77 3.72 12.38 8.58
CA ASN A 77 5.01 12.43 9.28
C ASN A 77 6.14 11.77 8.47
N ALA A 78 5.91 11.39 7.21
CA ALA A 78 6.91 10.79 6.35
C ALA A 78 7.89 11.84 5.81
N GLU A 79 9.18 11.48 5.74
CA GLU A 79 10.24 12.29 5.14
C GLU A 79 10.48 11.98 3.64
N CYS A 80 9.78 10.97 3.11
CA CYS A 80 9.79 10.55 1.72
C CYS A 80 8.52 10.99 0.98
N LYS A 81 8.45 10.70 -0.32
CA LYS A 81 7.21 10.88 -1.06
C LYS A 81 6.13 9.92 -0.56
N VAL A 82 4.89 10.34 -0.61
CA VAL A 82 3.74 9.53 -0.21
C VAL A 82 2.85 9.25 -1.42
N ALA A 83 2.34 8.04 -1.51
CA ALA A 83 1.25 7.66 -2.40
C ALA A 83 0.18 6.94 -1.59
N TYR A 84 -1.09 7.22 -1.87
CA TYR A 84 -2.21 6.65 -1.11
C TYR A 84 -3.04 5.70 -1.95
N PHE A 85 -3.59 4.66 -1.32
CA PHE A 85 -4.64 3.85 -1.94
C PHE A 85 -5.91 3.84 -1.07
N SER A 86 -7.07 3.62 -1.72
CA SER A 86 -8.38 3.61 -1.05
C SER A 86 -9.38 2.77 -1.83
N LEU A 87 -10.24 2.05 -1.09
CA LEU A 87 -11.43 1.41 -1.65
C LEU A 87 -12.54 2.41 -1.96
N ASN A 88 -12.47 3.63 -1.42
CA ASN A 88 -13.45 4.67 -1.61
C ASN A 88 -12.92 5.74 -2.58
N GLU A 89 -13.48 5.80 -3.79
CA GLU A 89 -13.16 6.82 -4.80
C GLU A 89 -13.37 8.26 -4.32
N ASN A 90 -14.23 8.43 -3.32
CA ASN A 90 -14.58 9.72 -2.72
C ASN A 90 -13.80 10.05 -1.45
N ASN A 91 -12.81 9.24 -1.06
CA ASN A 91 -12.00 9.45 0.13
C ASN A 91 -11.40 10.87 0.14
N PRO A 92 -11.63 11.68 1.21
CA PRO A 92 -11.18 13.08 1.28
C PRO A 92 -9.65 13.20 1.28
N VAL A 93 -8.92 12.22 1.85
CA VAL A 93 -7.46 12.21 1.85
C VAL A 93 -6.95 12.05 0.42
N ILE A 94 -7.54 11.15 -0.37
CA ILE A 94 -7.20 10.95 -1.79
C ILE A 94 -7.46 12.25 -2.58
N LYS A 95 -8.63 12.87 -2.39
CA LYS A 95 -9.00 14.09 -3.11
C LYS A 95 -7.99 15.22 -2.84
N GLU A 96 -7.67 15.46 -1.57
CA GLU A 96 -6.73 16.50 -1.17
C GLU A 96 -5.30 16.19 -1.65
N HIS A 97 -4.88 14.91 -1.56
CA HIS A 97 -3.57 14.48 -2.01
C HIS A 97 -3.38 14.65 -3.53
N CYS A 98 -4.35 14.20 -4.33
CA CYS A 98 -4.32 14.36 -5.78
C CYS A 98 -4.40 15.85 -6.19
N LYS A 99 -5.19 16.67 -5.51
CA LYS A 99 -5.26 18.14 -5.76
C LYS A 99 -3.89 18.80 -5.63
N LYS A 100 -3.02 18.28 -4.77
CA LYS A 100 -1.63 18.72 -4.60
C LYS A 100 -0.64 18.07 -5.59
N GLY A 101 -1.13 17.34 -6.59
CA GLY A 101 -0.30 16.63 -7.58
C GLY A 101 0.19 15.24 -7.12
N GLY A 102 -0.31 14.75 -6.00
CA GLY A 102 0.02 13.43 -5.47
C GLY A 102 -0.50 12.28 -6.32
N ILE A 103 0.02 11.08 -6.05
CA ILE A 103 -0.32 9.84 -6.75
C ILE A 103 -1.16 8.96 -5.86
N ALA A 104 -2.23 8.37 -6.41
CA ALA A 104 -3.08 7.45 -5.67
C ALA A 104 -3.59 6.30 -6.55
N ALA A 105 -3.93 5.16 -5.89
CA ALA A 105 -4.71 4.09 -6.50
C ALA A 105 -6.07 4.00 -5.81
N ILE A 106 -7.13 3.89 -6.60
CA ILE A 106 -8.50 3.80 -6.09
C ILE A 106 -9.28 2.67 -6.75
N TYR A 107 -10.25 2.13 -6.01
CA TYR A 107 -11.31 1.33 -6.58
C TYR A 107 -12.42 2.26 -7.07
N GLU A 108 -12.63 2.31 -8.38
CA GLU A 108 -13.62 3.20 -9.03
C GLU A 108 -14.45 2.41 -10.04
N ASN A 109 -15.77 2.29 -9.82
CA ASN A 109 -16.71 1.66 -10.77
C ASN A 109 -16.27 0.26 -11.26
N GLY A 110 -15.73 -0.57 -10.37
CA GLY A 110 -15.27 -1.92 -10.70
C GLY A 110 -13.85 -1.98 -11.30
N PHE A 111 -13.13 -0.87 -11.32
CA PHE A 111 -11.77 -0.79 -11.86
C PHE A 111 -10.73 -0.42 -10.79
N ILE A 112 -9.53 -0.93 -10.98
CA ILE A 112 -8.30 -0.43 -10.37
C ILE A 112 -7.90 0.80 -11.19
N THR A 113 -7.88 1.97 -10.56
CA THR A 113 -7.63 3.25 -11.22
C THR A 113 -6.47 3.97 -10.53
N ILE A 114 -5.44 4.36 -11.28
CA ILE A 114 -4.38 5.26 -10.81
C ILE A 114 -4.80 6.70 -11.09
N LYS A 115 -4.57 7.58 -10.11
CA LYS A 115 -4.76 9.03 -10.20
C LYS A 115 -3.44 9.75 -9.92
N LYS A 116 -3.21 10.84 -10.67
CA LYS A 116 -2.11 11.77 -10.43
C LYS A 116 -2.57 13.18 -10.78
N GLY A 117 -2.77 14.02 -9.76
CA GLY A 117 -3.42 15.32 -9.98
C GLY A 117 -4.81 15.13 -10.58
N GLU A 118 -5.08 15.81 -11.68
CA GLU A 118 -6.32 15.69 -12.46
C GLU A 118 -6.34 14.48 -13.40
N TRP A 119 -5.20 13.85 -13.61
CA TRP A 119 -5.09 12.69 -14.50
C TRP A 119 -5.54 11.44 -13.80
N LYS A 120 -6.28 10.60 -14.53
CA LYS A 120 -6.60 9.25 -14.09
C LYS A 120 -6.57 8.28 -15.27
N PHE A 121 -6.19 7.05 -15.01
CA PHE A 121 -6.30 5.96 -15.98
C PHE A 121 -6.67 4.66 -15.26
N ARG A 122 -7.46 3.85 -15.96
CA ARG A 122 -7.85 2.53 -15.49
C ARG A 122 -6.76 1.52 -15.82
N VAL A 123 -6.28 0.81 -14.80
CA VAL A 123 -5.30 -0.26 -14.97
C VAL A 123 -6.00 -1.52 -15.49
N ASP A 124 -6.93 -2.08 -14.71
CA ASP A 124 -7.74 -3.23 -15.13
C ASP A 124 -9.06 -3.29 -14.33
N LYS A 125 -9.97 -4.17 -14.76
CA LYS A 125 -11.16 -4.52 -13.99
C LYS A 125 -10.77 -5.40 -12.80
N VAL A 126 -11.32 -5.12 -11.64
CA VAL A 126 -11.12 -5.94 -10.45
C VAL A 126 -11.51 -7.40 -10.68
N THR A 127 -12.55 -7.64 -11.49
CA THR A 127 -13.00 -8.99 -11.86
C THR A 127 -11.99 -9.79 -12.68
N ASN A 128 -11.04 -9.13 -13.33
CA ASN A 128 -9.97 -9.75 -14.11
C ASN A 128 -8.78 -10.19 -13.24
N VAL A 129 -8.73 -9.75 -11.98
CA VAL A 129 -7.66 -10.07 -11.04
C VAL A 129 -8.09 -11.27 -10.20
N PRO A 130 -7.49 -12.46 -10.38
CA PRO A 130 -7.93 -13.70 -9.70
C PRO A 130 -7.96 -13.59 -8.18
N LEU A 131 -6.99 -12.90 -7.58
CA LEU A 131 -6.87 -12.68 -6.14
C LEU A 131 -8.08 -11.98 -5.52
N THR A 132 -8.86 -11.24 -6.30
CA THR A 132 -10.05 -10.53 -5.82
C THR A 132 -11.30 -11.41 -5.73
N PHE A 133 -11.22 -12.67 -6.19
CA PHE A 133 -12.36 -13.59 -6.28
C PHE A 133 -13.54 -12.99 -7.06
N GLY A 134 -13.25 -12.43 -8.23
CA GLY A 134 -14.24 -11.74 -9.06
C GLY A 134 -14.73 -10.42 -8.45
N GLY A 135 -13.92 -9.77 -7.62
CA GLY A 135 -14.27 -8.52 -6.96
C GLY A 135 -15.12 -8.66 -5.70
N LYS A 136 -15.28 -9.88 -5.19
CA LYS A 136 -16.15 -10.16 -4.03
C LYS A 136 -15.45 -9.92 -2.67
N VAL A 137 -14.12 -9.88 -2.64
CA VAL A 137 -13.34 -9.82 -1.42
C VAL A 137 -12.63 -8.46 -1.31
N SER A 138 -13.24 -7.55 -0.55
CA SER A 138 -12.81 -6.15 -0.46
C SER A 138 -11.38 -5.96 0.04
N PHE A 139 -10.94 -6.74 1.05
CA PHE A 139 -9.57 -6.63 1.56
C PHE A 139 -8.53 -7.09 0.52
N MET A 140 -8.88 -8.04 -0.37
CA MET A 140 -8.02 -8.43 -1.49
C MET A 140 -7.94 -7.31 -2.54
N ILE A 141 -9.05 -6.61 -2.81
CA ILE A 141 -9.03 -5.43 -3.68
C ILE A 141 -8.09 -4.37 -3.09
N SER A 142 -8.14 -4.14 -1.79
CA SER A 142 -7.25 -3.21 -1.09
C SER A 142 -5.77 -3.61 -1.26
N ASN A 143 -5.45 -4.90 -1.13
CA ASN A 143 -4.09 -5.40 -1.34
C ASN A 143 -3.63 -5.23 -2.80
N VAL A 144 -4.52 -5.48 -3.76
CA VAL A 144 -4.23 -5.28 -5.19
C VAL A 144 -3.98 -3.80 -5.48
N LEU A 145 -4.78 -2.88 -4.93
CA LEU A 145 -4.53 -1.44 -5.06
C LEU A 145 -3.16 -1.05 -4.50
N ALA A 146 -2.78 -1.60 -3.35
CA ALA A 146 -1.47 -1.36 -2.74
C ALA A 146 -0.32 -1.87 -3.63
N ALA A 147 -0.43 -3.09 -4.15
CA ALA A 147 0.56 -3.70 -5.03
C ALA A 147 0.69 -2.95 -6.37
N THR A 148 -0.44 -2.64 -7.01
CA THR A 148 -0.50 -1.84 -8.25
C THR A 148 0.19 -0.49 -8.05
N LEU A 149 -0.14 0.20 -6.96
CA LEU A 149 0.43 1.52 -6.68
C LEU A 149 1.93 1.43 -6.38
N ALA A 150 2.38 0.44 -5.61
CA ALA A 150 3.78 0.22 -5.31
C ALA A 150 4.60 -0.05 -6.57
N SER A 151 4.10 -0.90 -7.46
CA SER A 151 4.71 -1.19 -8.76
C SER A 151 4.78 0.06 -9.64
N TYR A 152 3.69 0.83 -9.68
CA TYR A 152 3.63 2.06 -10.47
C TYR A 152 4.62 3.13 -9.99
N VAL A 153 4.70 3.40 -8.68
CA VAL A 153 5.62 4.40 -8.14
C VAL A 153 7.08 3.96 -8.18
N TYR A 154 7.33 2.64 -8.22
CA TYR A 154 8.67 2.09 -8.44
C TYR A 154 9.14 2.28 -9.89
N GLY A 155 8.20 2.42 -10.84
CA GLY A 155 8.49 2.70 -12.25
C GLY A 155 8.27 1.52 -13.20
N PHE A 156 7.54 0.48 -12.78
CA PHE A 156 7.15 -0.59 -13.70
C PHE A 156 6.18 -0.08 -14.78
N PRO A 157 6.33 -0.53 -16.03
CA PRO A 157 5.37 -0.25 -17.10
C PRO A 157 3.97 -0.76 -16.73
N ILE A 158 2.94 -0.02 -17.12
CA ILE A 158 1.54 -0.40 -16.82
C ILE A 158 1.18 -1.76 -17.40
N GLU A 159 1.69 -2.09 -18.58
CA GLU A 159 1.40 -3.37 -19.22
C GLU A 159 1.97 -4.55 -18.43
N ASP A 160 3.15 -4.38 -17.82
CA ASP A 160 3.72 -5.40 -16.93
C ASP A 160 2.90 -5.57 -15.65
N ILE A 161 2.41 -4.46 -15.08
CA ILE A 161 1.54 -4.48 -13.90
C ILE A 161 0.25 -5.26 -14.21
N LYS A 162 -0.42 -4.96 -15.33
CA LYS A 162 -1.63 -5.67 -15.78
C LYS A 162 -1.40 -7.17 -15.99
N THR A 163 -0.28 -7.53 -16.59
CA THR A 163 0.04 -8.94 -16.88
C THR A 163 0.23 -9.72 -15.58
N ASN A 164 0.95 -9.15 -14.61
CA ASN A 164 1.23 -9.81 -13.33
C ASN A 164 0.00 -9.88 -12.41
N GLU A 165 -0.97 -8.97 -12.53
CA GLU A 165 -2.23 -9.06 -11.81
C GLU A 165 -3.09 -10.29 -12.21
N LYS A 166 -2.80 -10.90 -13.37
CA LYS A 166 -3.49 -12.09 -13.90
C LYS A 166 -2.87 -13.41 -13.48
N VAL A 167 -1.80 -13.39 -12.68
CA VAL A 167 -1.18 -14.59 -12.13
C VAL A 167 -2.21 -15.37 -11.31
N SER A 168 -2.37 -16.66 -11.61
CA SER A 168 -3.33 -17.52 -10.93
C SER A 168 -2.93 -17.75 -9.47
N LEU A 169 -3.94 -18.04 -8.62
CA LEU A 169 -3.69 -18.42 -7.21
C LEU A 169 -2.75 -19.63 -7.10
N GLU A 170 -2.78 -20.56 -8.07
CA GLU A 170 -1.90 -21.72 -8.12
C GLU A 170 -0.43 -21.36 -8.35
N GLU A 171 -0.17 -20.32 -9.12
CA GLU A 171 1.17 -19.78 -9.35
C GLU A 171 1.67 -18.96 -8.16
N ALA A 172 0.78 -18.20 -7.50
CA ALA A 172 1.12 -17.40 -6.31
C ALA A 172 1.46 -18.25 -5.07
N VAL A 173 0.96 -19.49 -4.99
CA VAL A 173 1.22 -20.44 -3.87
C VAL A 173 2.54 -21.22 -4.09
N ARG A 174 3.14 -21.19 -5.27
CA ARG A 174 4.40 -21.88 -5.57
C ARG A 174 5.67 -21.11 -5.19
N ILE A 175 5.53 -19.92 -4.60
CA ILE A 175 6.63 -19.15 -4.02
C ILE A 175 6.70 -19.43 -2.52
#